data_983672fef48d7c2a3ff5067499934fcf
#
_entry.id   983672fef48d7c2a3ff5067499934fcf
#
_cell.length_a   1.000
_cell.length_b   1.000
_cell.length_c   1.000
_cell.angle_alpha   90.00
_cell.angle_beta   90.00
_cell.angle_gamma   90.00
#
_symmetry.space_group_name_H-M   'P 1'
#
loop_
_entity.id
_entity.type
_entity.pdbx_description
1 polymer ?
#
loop_
_entity_poly.entity_id
_entity_poly.type
_entity_poly.pdbx_seq_one_letter_code
_entity_poly.pdbx_strand_id
1 'polypeptide(L)'
;MKITLLGTGTPTPSLKRMSSGYLVEVAGDVMLFDHGPGAHHRLLEAGKRATDVTHVFFSHLHYDHCLDYGRLVLTHWDQGVGKLPELQVYGPPFTARMTELLFGDDGIWGPDL
;
A
#
# COMPACT_ATOMS: atom_id res chain seq x y z
N MET A 1 6.08 -19.64 2.49
CA MET A 1 5.91 -18.21 2.82
C MET A 1 7.21 -17.47 2.60
N LYS A 2 7.14 -16.30 2.01
CA LYS A 2 8.31 -15.45 1.77
C LYS A 2 8.05 -14.06 2.32
N ILE A 3 9.00 -13.53 3.08
CA ILE A 3 8.93 -12.19 3.63
C ILE A 3 10.05 -11.35 3.03
N THR A 4 9.71 -10.18 2.49
CA THR A 4 10.67 -9.24 1.92
C THR A 4 10.55 -7.91 2.66
N LEU A 5 11.67 -7.38 3.14
CA LEU A 5 11.70 -6.07 3.80
C LEU A 5 11.78 -4.99 2.72
N LEU A 6 10.73 -4.20 2.57
CA LEU A 6 10.70 -3.10 1.60
C LEU A 6 11.26 -1.83 2.22
N GLY A 7 10.96 -1.60 3.49
CA GLY A 7 11.45 -0.47 4.22
C GLY A 7 11.51 -0.74 5.71
N THR A 8 12.62 -0.34 6.33
CA THR A 8 12.84 -0.47 7.76
C THR A 8 13.22 0.88 8.38
N GLY A 9 13.07 1.97 7.63
CA GLY A 9 13.44 3.31 8.05
C GLY A 9 12.40 3.96 8.95
N THR A 10 12.73 5.17 9.35
CA THR A 10 11.91 6.02 10.20
C THR A 10 11.25 7.11 9.34
N PRO A 11 10.50 8.07 9.92
CA PRO A 11 9.98 9.20 9.16
C PRO A 11 11.06 10.06 8.51
N THR A 12 12.28 10.05 9.06
CA THR A 12 13.38 10.85 8.52
C THR A 12 13.78 10.35 7.13
N PRO A 13 13.77 11.22 6.10
CA PRO A 13 14.18 10.82 4.76
C PRO A 13 15.62 10.28 4.73
N SER A 14 15.84 9.25 3.95
CA SER A 14 17.14 8.60 3.81
C SER A 14 17.29 8.04 2.40
N LEU A 15 18.47 8.19 1.82
CA LEU A 15 18.78 7.57 0.53
C LEU A 15 18.98 6.06 0.63
N LYS A 16 19.21 5.55 1.84
CA LYS A 16 19.52 4.14 2.06
C LYS A 16 18.33 3.31 2.51
N ARG A 17 17.40 3.91 3.26
CA ARG A 17 16.27 3.19 3.87
C ARG A 17 14.97 3.90 3.57
N MET A 18 14.05 3.18 2.99
CA MET A 18 12.67 3.63 2.85
C MET A 18 11.94 3.42 4.17
N SER A 19 10.85 4.15 4.35
CA SER A 19 10.02 4.01 5.53
C SER A 19 9.29 2.66 5.54
N SER A 20 8.62 2.34 6.64
CA SER A 20 8.11 1.01 6.94
C SER A 20 7.26 0.38 5.84
N GLY A 21 7.60 -0.84 5.47
CA GLY A 21 6.83 -1.65 4.54
C GLY A 21 7.38 -3.06 4.46
N TYR A 22 6.49 -4.05 4.53
CA TYR A 22 6.87 -5.46 4.51
C TYR A 22 5.98 -6.21 3.54
N LEU A 23 6.60 -6.99 2.66
CA LEU A 23 5.90 -7.83 1.68
C LEU A 23 5.88 -9.27 2.18
N VAL A 24 4.70 -9.85 2.26
CA VAL A 24 4.53 -11.26 2.65
C VAL A 24 3.78 -11.98 1.54
N GLU A 25 4.41 -13.03 1.01
CA GLU A 25 3.82 -13.86 -0.04
C GLU A 25 3.53 -15.25 0.53
N VAL A 26 2.27 -15.66 0.49
CA VAL A 26 1.85 -16.97 0.99
C VAL A 26 0.62 -17.47 0.24
N ALA A 27 0.68 -18.71 -0.23
CA ALA A 27 -0.46 -19.42 -0.84
C ALA A 27 -1.18 -18.61 -1.94
N GLY A 28 -0.43 -17.87 -2.75
CA GLY A 28 -1.00 -17.05 -3.83
C GLY A 28 -1.42 -15.65 -3.40
N ASP A 29 -1.44 -15.36 -2.11
CA ASP A 29 -1.71 -14.01 -1.61
C ASP A 29 -0.43 -13.19 -1.55
N VAL A 30 -0.55 -11.92 -1.91
CA VAL A 30 0.52 -10.94 -1.85
C VAL A 30 0.07 -9.85 -0.88
N MET A 31 0.64 -9.85 0.31
CA MET A 31 0.20 -9.00 1.41
C MET A 31 1.25 -7.94 1.74
N LEU A 32 0.81 -6.72 1.96
CA LEU A 32 1.66 -5.64 2.43
C LEU A 32 1.31 -5.31 3.88
N PHE A 33 2.33 -5.22 4.72
CA PHE A 33 2.20 -4.76 6.10
C PHE A 33 2.88 -3.41 6.18
N ASP A 34 2.07 -2.35 6.27
CA ASP A 34 2.44 -0.96 6.10
C ASP A 34 2.95 -0.66 4.69
N HIS A 35 2.84 0.58 4.29
CA HIS A 35 3.27 1.01 2.96
C HIS A 35 3.66 2.50 3.04
N GLY A 36 4.75 2.73 3.74
CA GLY A 36 5.30 4.07 3.96
C GLY A 36 6.01 4.64 2.73
N PRO A 37 6.47 5.89 2.84
CA PRO A 37 7.16 6.57 1.73
C PRO A 37 8.31 5.75 1.16
N GLY A 38 8.28 5.51 -0.14
CA GLY A 38 9.30 4.74 -0.85
C GLY A 38 9.08 3.23 -0.86
N ALA A 39 8.19 2.70 -0.03
CA ALA A 39 7.92 1.27 0.01
C ALA A 39 7.39 0.76 -1.34
N HIS A 40 6.61 1.56 -2.05
CA HIS A 40 6.10 1.17 -3.35
C HIS A 40 7.22 0.99 -4.38
N HIS A 41 8.22 1.86 -4.37
CA HIS A 41 9.39 1.71 -5.24
C HIS A 41 10.14 0.41 -4.93
N ARG A 42 10.32 0.10 -3.65
CA ARG A 42 10.97 -1.15 -3.23
C ARG A 42 10.14 -2.37 -3.61
N LEU A 43 8.82 -2.26 -3.62
CA LEU A 43 7.93 -3.33 -4.10
C LEU A 43 8.25 -3.67 -5.56
N LEU A 44 8.41 -2.65 -6.40
CA LEU A 44 8.78 -2.84 -7.80
C LEU A 44 10.15 -3.50 -7.93
N GLU A 45 11.12 -3.08 -7.14
CA GLU A 45 12.46 -3.68 -7.12
C GLU A 45 12.40 -5.16 -6.67
N ALA A 46 11.45 -5.51 -5.83
CA ALA A 46 11.23 -6.90 -5.40
C ALA A 46 10.50 -7.74 -6.45
N GLY A 47 10.19 -7.18 -7.61
CA GLY A 47 9.55 -7.90 -8.72
C GLY A 47 8.04 -7.98 -8.64
N LYS A 48 7.40 -7.18 -7.77
CA LYS A 48 5.94 -7.14 -7.64
C LYS A 48 5.40 -5.79 -8.07
N ARG A 49 4.16 -5.77 -8.52
CA ARG A 49 3.45 -4.56 -8.95
C ARG A 49 2.21 -4.37 -8.09
N ALA A 50 1.63 -3.16 -8.12
CA ALA A 50 0.39 -2.89 -7.41
C ALA A 50 -0.71 -3.90 -7.76
N THR A 51 -0.78 -4.32 -9.02
CA THR A 51 -1.78 -5.29 -9.49
C THR A 51 -1.61 -6.70 -8.92
N ASP A 52 -0.45 -7.02 -8.38
CA ASP A 52 -0.20 -8.31 -7.74
C ASP A 52 -0.68 -8.33 -6.29
N VAL A 53 -0.82 -7.17 -5.66
CA VAL A 53 -1.16 -7.06 -4.24
C VAL A 53 -2.62 -7.44 -3.99
N THR A 54 -2.84 -8.30 -3.00
CA THR A 54 -4.17 -8.78 -2.62
C THR A 54 -4.68 -8.17 -1.32
N HIS A 55 -3.76 -7.91 -0.37
CA HIS A 55 -4.12 -7.45 0.97
C HIS A 55 -3.14 -6.38 1.45
N VAL A 56 -3.67 -5.43 2.21
CA VAL A 56 -2.87 -4.40 2.89
C VAL A 56 -3.29 -4.34 4.35
N PHE A 57 -2.31 -4.35 5.24
CA PHE A 57 -2.54 -4.25 6.68
C PHE A 57 -1.75 -3.07 7.22
N PHE A 58 -2.41 -2.11 7.87
CA PHE A 58 -1.75 -0.99 8.51
C PHE A 58 -1.64 -1.23 10.02
N SER A 59 -0.42 -1.09 10.55
CA SER A 59 -0.20 -1.16 11.99
C SER A 59 -0.77 0.08 12.68
N HIS A 60 -0.53 1.24 12.09
CA HIS A 60 -1.10 2.52 12.50
C HIS A 60 -0.99 3.49 11.32
N LEU A 61 -1.55 4.70 11.47
CA LEU A 61 -1.72 5.62 10.35
C LEU A 61 -0.80 6.84 10.39
N HIS A 62 0.33 6.77 11.09
CA HIS A 62 1.38 7.77 10.94
C HIS A 62 1.88 7.74 9.48
N TYR A 63 2.22 8.90 8.93
CA TYR A 63 2.52 9.00 7.50
C TYR A 63 3.67 8.11 7.05
N ASP A 64 4.63 7.84 7.91
CA ASP A 64 5.77 6.96 7.59
C ASP A 64 5.36 5.48 7.42
N HIS A 65 4.11 5.13 7.74
CA HIS A 65 3.58 3.78 7.58
C HIS A 65 2.52 3.67 6.48
N CYS A 66 2.01 4.78 5.97
CA CYS A 66 0.89 4.71 5.03
C CYS A 66 0.92 5.71 3.86
N LEU A 67 1.96 6.51 3.71
CA LEU A 67 1.95 7.57 2.70
C LEU A 67 1.90 7.04 1.26
N ASP A 68 2.46 5.87 0.98
CA ASP A 68 2.39 5.26 -0.36
C ASP A 68 1.08 4.53 -0.63
N TYR A 69 0.13 4.54 0.31
CA TYR A 69 -1.18 3.91 0.13
C TYR A 69 -1.92 4.48 -1.09
N GLY A 70 -1.86 5.79 -1.27
CA GLY A 70 -2.47 6.44 -2.42
C GLY A 70 -1.90 5.92 -3.74
N ARG A 71 -0.57 5.81 -3.82
CA ARG A 71 0.10 5.28 -5.00
C ARG A 71 -0.36 3.85 -5.31
N LEU A 72 -0.44 3.03 -4.28
CA LEU A 72 -0.85 1.63 -4.43
C LEU A 72 -2.28 1.52 -4.98
N VAL A 73 -3.23 2.21 -4.35
CA VAL A 73 -4.64 2.11 -4.72
C VAL A 73 -4.89 2.66 -6.12
N LEU A 74 -4.34 3.83 -6.41
CA LEU A 74 -4.53 4.47 -7.72
C LEU A 74 -3.92 3.62 -8.84
N THR A 75 -2.75 3.06 -8.62
CA THR A 75 -2.09 2.21 -9.63
C THR A 75 -2.83 0.89 -9.79
N HIS A 76 -3.27 0.28 -8.68
CA HIS A 76 -4.05 -0.97 -8.72
C HIS A 76 -5.34 -0.76 -9.51
N TRP A 77 -6.03 0.35 -9.25
CA TRP A 77 -7.25 0.68 -9.98
C TRP A 77 -6.96 0.96 -11.46
N ASP A 78 -6.01 1.84 -11.74
CA ASP A 78 -5.70 2.25 -13.11
C ASP A 78 -5.34 1.07 -14.03
N GLN A 79 -4.59 0.12 -13.51
CA GLN A 79 -4.09 -1.02 -14.28
C GLN A 79 -4.94 -2.28 -14.16
N GLY A 80 -5.78 -2.37 -13.14
CA GLY A 80 -6.50 -3.60 -12.82
C GLY A 80 -8.02 -3.51 -12.80
N VAL A 81 -8.61 -2.33 -12.98
CA VAL A 81 -10.05 -2.15 -12.87
C VAL A 81 -10.79 -3.05 -13.88
N GLY A 82 -11.83 -3.71 -13.40
CA GLY A 82 -12.63 -4.64 -14.23
C GLY A 82 -11.96 -5.98 -14.48
N LYS A 83 -10.73 -6.20 -14.03
CA LYS A 83 -9.98 -7.43 -14.26
C LYS A 83 -9.53 -8.12 -12.98
N LEU A 84 -9.39 -7.37 -11.91
CA LEU A 84 -8.84 -7.86 -10.64
C LEU A 84 -9.87 -7.72 -9.52
N PRO A 85 -9.82 -8.61 -8.51
CA PRO A 85 -10.57 -8.41 -7.27
C PRO A 85 -10.14 -7.12 -6.58
N GLU A 86 -11.03 -6.55 -5.79
CA GLU A 86 -10.71 -5.39 -4.97
C GLU A 86 -9.64 -5.72 -3.94
N LEU A 87 -8.78 -4.74 -3.63
CA LEU A 87 -7.83 -4.84 -2.54
C LEU A 87 -8.58 -5.01 -1.22
N GLN A 88 -8.09 -5.94 -0.40
CA GLN A 88 -8.57 -6.13 0.97
C GLN A 88 -7.68 -5.28 1.88
N VAL A 89 -8.27 -4.29 2.57
CA VAL A 89 -7.51 -3.35 3.39
C VAL A 89 -7.97 -3.42 4.84
N TYR A 90 -7.03 -3.55 5.75
CA TYR A 90 -7.28 -3.68 7.18
C TYR A 90 -6.37 -2.76 7.95
N GLY A 91 -6.87 -2.21 9.06
CA GLY A 91 -6.06 -1.31 9.88
C GLY A 91 -6.83 -0.81 11.10
N PRO A 92 -6.27 0.16 11.84
CA PRO A 92 -6.94 0.73 13.01
C PRO A 92 -8.23 1.48 12.62
N PRO A 93 -9.02 1.92 13.62
CA PRO A 93 -10.39 2.44 13.38
C PRO A 93 -10.53 3.54 12.32
N PHE A 94 -9.53 4.36 12.09
CA PHE A 94 -9.64 5.45 11.11
C PHE A 94 -9.34 5.00 9.66
N THR A 95 -8.94 3.77 9.43
CA THR A 95 -8.52 3.29 8.11
C THR A 95 -9.64 3.40 7.05
N ALA A 96 -10.85 3.00 7.41
CA ALA A 96 -11.99 3.11 6.50
C ALA A 96 -12.29 4.56 6.15
N ARG A 97 -12.24 5.45 7.14
CA ARG A 97 -12.48 6.88 6.91
C ARG A 97 -11.39 7.51 6.05
N MET A 98 -10.13 7.17 6.30
CA MET A 98 -9.01 7.62 5.48
C MET A 98 -9.21 7.19 4.02
N THR A 99 -9.56 5.94 3.81
CA THR A 99 -9.81 5.40 2.47
C THR A 99 -10.93 6.16 1.77
N GLU A 100 -12.03 6.45 2.47
CA GLU A 100 -13.13 7.22 1.94
C GLU A 100 -12.73 8.66 1.61
N LEU A 101 -11.96 9.30 2.47
CA LEU A 101 -11.48 10.67 2.23
C LEU A 101 -10.55 10.76 1.02
N LEU A 102 -9.78 9.72 0.77
CA LEU A 102 -8.86 9.69 -0.37
C LEU A 102 -9.57 9.28 -1.67
N PHE A 103 -10.38 8.24 -1.62
CA PHE A 103 -10.89 7.57 -2.83
C PHE A 103 -12.40 7.50 -2.93
N GLY A 104 -13.15 7.97 -1.94
CA GLY A 104 -14.61 8.00 -2.01
C GLY A 104 -15.11 9.05 -3.02
N ASP A 105 -16.40 9.03 -3.31
CA ASP A 105 -17.01 9.92 -4.30
C ASP A 105 -16.75 11.40 -4.00
N ASP A 106 -16.67 11.77 -2.73
CA ASP A 106 -16.37 13.13 -2.28
C ASP A 106 -14.92 13.27 -1.80
N GLY A 107 -14.09 12.29 -2.07
CA GLY A 107 -12.68 12.28 -1.66
C GLY A 107 -11.77 13.02 -2.64
N ILE A 108 -10.48 13.05 -2.29
CA ILE A 108 -9.49 13.79 -3.06
C ILE A 108 -9.38 13.25 -4.48
N TRP A 109 -9.32 11.93 -4.65
CA TRP A 109 -9.12 11.30 -5.95
C TRP A 109 -10.33 10.51 -6.45
N GLY A 110 -11.35 10.34 -5.62
CA GLY A 110 -12.54 9.60 -5.98
C GLY A 110 -13.23 10.08 -7.25
N PRO A 111 -13.42 11.38 -7.45
CA PRO A 111 -14.09 11.88 -8.66
C PRO A 111 -13.42 11.50 -9.97
N ASP A 112 -12.12 11.17 -9.95
CA ASP A 112 -11.36 10.77 -11.13
C ASP A 112 -11.35 9.25 -11.37
N LEU A 113 -11.87 8.50 -10.44
CA LEU A 113 -11.88 7.03 -10.53
C LEU A 113 -13.08 6.48 -11.32
#